data_2770e2ab402aa01ab267a41047d6b6fd
#
_entry.id   2770e2ab402aa01ab267a41047d6b6fd
#
_cell.length_a   1.000
_cell.length_b   1.000
_cell.length_c   1.000
_cell.angle_alpha   90.00
_cell.angle_beta   90.00
_cell.angle_gamma   90.00
#
_symmetry.space_group_name_H-M   'P 1'
#
loop_
_entity.id
_entity.type
_entity.pdbx_description
1 polymer ?
#
loop_
_entity_poly.entity_id
_entity_poly.type
_entity_poly.pdbx_seq_one_letter_code
_entity_poly.pdbx_strand_id
1 'polypeptide(L)'
;MPPEFSDACKRVSVKQTPLVLMVKIADQTLSIFEQEELLKQLPCSTSRFGIGQTEGSNCTPLGLHRIAEKIGAGEPAGTVFKSRKVIGHTSQPEFADAKITTRILWLEGLEPGFNRGGKVDSHARYIYIHGTADQTAIGKPASCGCIHLADADLIPLFDLLPSGTLVWISEQ
;
A
#
# COMPACT_ATOMS: atom_id res chain seq x y z
N MET A 1 7.58 2.18 17.87
CA MET A 1 6.38 2.60 17.11
C MET A 1 6.00 4.02 17.46
N PRO A 2 5.53 4.88 16.52
CA PRO A 2 5.11 6.24 16.85
C PRO A 2 3.88 6.24 17.74
N PRO A 3 3.76 7.21 18.69
CA PRO A 3 2.61 7.30 19.61
C PRO A 3 1.27 7.37 18.88
N GLU A 4 1.21 8.08 17.77
CA GLU A 4 0.01 8.28 16.95
C GLU A 4 -0.56 6.96 16.42
N PHE A 5 0.30 6.02 16.04
CA PHE A 5 -0.10 4.67 15.64
C PHE A 5 -0.76 3.92 16.80
N SER A 6 -0.11 3.94 17.97
CA SER A 6 -0.64 3.27 19.15
C SER A 6 -1.98 3.87 19.60
N ASP A 7 -2.12 5.18 19.49
CA ASP A 7 -3.36 5.88 19.84
C ASP A 7 -4.47 5.62 18.80
N ALA A 8 -4.13 5.52 17.52
CA ALA A 8 -5.08 5.10 16.49
C ALA A 8 -5.60 3.68 16.75
N CYS A 9 -4.72 2.74 17.08
CA CYS A 9 -5.11 1.37 17.44
C CYS A 9 -6.10 1.34 18.63
N LYS A 10 -5.81 2.13 19.69
CA LYS A 10 -6.71 2.26 20.85
C LYS A 10 -8.07 2.84 20.47
N ARG A 11 -8.09 3.94 19.68
CA ARG A 11 -9.34 4.60 19.24
C ARG A 11 -10.30 3.65 18.53
N VAL A 12 -9.75 2.76 17.69
CA VAL A 12 -10.57 1.81 16.92
C VAL A 12 -10.63 0.42 17.55
N SER A 13 -10.09 0.25 18.76
CA SER A 13 -10.09 -1.01 19.52
C SER A 13 -9.47 -2.19 18.75
N VAL A 14 -8.41 -1.95 18.01
CA VAL A 14 -7.66 -2.96 17.25
C VAL A 14 -6.34 -3.27 17.96
N LYS A 15 -6.06 -4.57 18.13
CA LYS A 15 -4.75 -5.02 18.64
C LYS A 15 -3.68 -4.88 17.56
N GLN A 16 -2.50 -4.46 17.97
CA GLN A 16 -1.33 -4.44 17.10
C GLN A 16 -1.02 -5.87 16.60
N THR A 17 -0.73 -5.99 15.31
CA THR A 17 -0.31 -7.25 14.69
C THR A 17 1.19 -7.48 14.93
N PRO A 18 1.68 -8.74 14.93
CA PRO A 18 3.10 -9.04 15.08
C PRO A 18 3.97 -8.31 14.04
N LEU A 19 3.51 -8.29 12.79
CA LEU A 19 4.09 -7.50 11.71
C LEU A 19 3.27 -6.24 11.49
N VAL A 20 3.93 -5.11 11.29
CA VAL A 20 3.31 -3.81 10.98
C VAL A 20 4.08 -3.15 9.85
N LEU A 21 3.37 -2.59 8.90
CA LEU A 21 3.94 -1.72 7.88
C LEU A 21 3.80 -0.25 8.27
N MET A 22 4.85 0.52 8.04
CA MET A 22 4.82 1.99 8.19
C MET A 22 5.25 2.66 6.91
N VAL A 23 4.37 3.45 6.34
CA VAL A 23 4.63 4.26 5.15
C VAL A 23 4.83 5.71 5.58
N LYS A 24 6.00 6.26 5.28
CA LYS A 24 6.31 7.67 5.45
C LYS A 24 6.31 8.37 4.11
N ILE A 25 5.34 9.25 3.90
CA ILE A 25 5.14 9.92 2.61
C ILE A 25 6.27 10.92 2.33
N ALA A 26 6.70 11.68 3.34
CA ALA A 26 7.79 12.65 3.16
C ALA A 26 9.09 12.01 2.68
N ASP A 27 9.39 10.81 3.18
CA ASP A 27 10.62 10.08 2.86
C ASP A 27 10.48 9.12 1.67
N GLN A 28 9.25 8.88 1.21
CA GLN A 28 8.90 7.86 0.21
C GLN A 28 9.45 6.48 0.59
N THR A 29 9.22 6.09 1.85
CA THR A 29 9.68 4.80 2.41
C THR A 29 8.54 3.99 2.99
N LEU A 30 8.68 2.66 2.90
CA LEU A 30 7.88 1.66 3.59
C LEU A 30 8.79 0.84 4.49
N SER A 31 8.52 0.88 5.79
CA SER A 31 9.26 0.12 6.81
C SER A 31 8.43 -1.04 7.31
N ILE A 32 9.09 -2.18 7.53
CA ILE A 32 8.51 -3.41 8.05
C ILE A 32 9.01 -3.56 9.49
N PHE A 33 8.09 -3.65 10.44
CA PHE A 33 8.40 -3.88 11.84
C PHE A 33 7.86 -5.25 12.27
N GLU A 34 8.61 -5.95 13.09
CA GLU A 34 8.20 -7.14 13.83
C GLU A 34 8.40 -6.87 15.33
N GLN A 35 7.31 -6.97 16.11
CA GLN A 35 7.36 -6.72 17.57
C GLN A 35 8.09 -5.42 17.94
N GLU A 36 7.85 -4.35 17.18
CA GLU A 36 8.47 -3.02 17.32
C GLU A 36 9.94 -2.90 16.84
N GLU A 37 10.58 -3.97 16.43
CA GLU A 37 11.91 -3.94 15.82
C GLU A 37 11.81 -3.72 14.30
N LEU A 38 12.65 -2.83 13.77
CA LEU A 38 12.73 -2.59 12.33
C LEU A 38 13.42 -3.77 11.63
N LEU A 39 12.68 -4.51 10.82
CA LEU A 39 13.24 -5.59 10.00
C LEU A 39 13.86 -5.07 8.71
N LYS A 40 13.16 -4.20 8.01
CA LYS A 40 13.59 -3.70 6.70
C LYS A 40 12.91 -2.36 6.40
N GLN A 41 13.60 -1.51 5.65
CA GLN A 41 13.06 -0.30 5.05
C GLN A 41 13.25 -0.37 3.53
N LEU A 42 12.21 -0.04 2.80
CA LEU A 42 12.12 -0.13 1.35
C LEU A 42 11.78 1.25 0.78
N PRO A 43 12.34 1.65 -0.36
CA PRO A 43 11.81 2.79 -1.09
C PRO A 43 10.42 2.44 -1.64
N CYS A 44 9.52 3.39 -1.58
CA CYS A 44 8.19 3.26 -2.17
C CYS A 44 7.83 4.54 -2.93
N SER A 45 6.72 4.51 -3.67
CA SER A 45 6.16 5.71 -4.29
C SER A 45 4.73 5.88 -3.87
N THR A 46 4.39 7.06 -3.38
CA THR A 46 3.03 7.46 -3.06
C THR A 46 2.48 8.44 -4.11
N SER A 47 1.34 9.04 -3.86
CA SER A 47 0.68 9.90 -4.83
C SER A 47 1.51 11.14 -5.19
N ARG A 48 1.59 11.44 -6.49
CA ARG A 48 2.10 12.72 -7.01
C ARG A 48 1.16 13.91 -6.73
N PHE A 49 -0.07 13.63 -6.32
CA PHE A 49 -1.07 14.65 -5.97
C PHE A 49 -1.07 14.96 -4.46
N GLY A 50 -0.16 14.32 -3.69
CA GLY A 50 -0.01 14.53 -2.27
C GLY A 50 -0.93 13.68 -1.41
N ILE A 51 -1.31 14.22 -0.26
CA ILE A 51 -2.06 13.56 0.81
C ILE A 51 -3.52 13.96 0.75
N GLY A 52 -4.43 13.00 0.90
CA GLY A 52 -5.86 13.28 0.97
C GLY A 52 -6.73 12.05 1.08
N GLN A 53 -7.82 12.20 1.83
CA GLN A 53 -8.73 11.10 2.16
C GLN A 53 -9.88 10.95 1.16
N THR A 54 -10.22 12.03 0.44
CA THR A 54 -11.47 12.09 -0.33
C THR A 54 -11.37 11.28 -1.63
N GLU A 55 -12.46 10.58 -1.95
CA GLU A 55 -12.67 9.91 -3.23
C GLU A 55 -12.47 10.88 -4.41
N GLY A 56 -11.80 10.42 -5.46
CA GLY A 56 -11.51 11.23 -6.65
C GLY A 56 -10.35 12.21 -6.51
N SER A 57 -9.77 12.38 -5.31
CA SER A 57 -8.61 13.26 -5.10
C SER A 57 -7.32 12.74 -5.75
N ASN A 58 -7.22 11.44 -6.02
CA ASN A 58 -6.00 10.74 -6.42
C ASN A 58 -4.84 10.85 -5.40
N CYS A 59 -5.14 11.30 -4.19
CA CYS A 59 -4.17 11.46 -3.11
C CYS A 59 -4.01 10.16 -2.30
N THR A 60 -2.85 9.99 -1.65
CA THR A 60 -2.63 8.88 -0.71
C THR A 60 -3.30 9.20 0.63
N PRO A 61 -4.17 8.30 1.16
CA PRO A 61 -4.79 8.52 2.45
C PRO A 61 -3.81 8.29 3.61
N LEU A 62 -4.03 9.00 4.71
CA LEU A 62 -3.30 8.81 5.97
C LEU A 62 -4.05 7.89 6.94
N GLY A 63 -3.34 7.51 8.01
CA GLY A 63 -3.88 6.87 9.18
C GLY A 63 -3.77 5.36 9.18
N LEU A 64 -4.58 4.73 10.03
CA LEU A 64 -4.52 3.30 10.28
C LEU A 64 -5.33 2.51 9.25
N HIS A 65 -4.66 1.58 8.63
CA HIS A 65 -5.22 0.64 7.67
C HIS A 65 -4.87 -0.80 8.07
N ARG A 66 -5.44 -1.76 7.35
CA ARG A 66 -4.97 -3.14 7.33
C ARG A 66 -5.01 -3.71 5.92
N ILE A 67 -4.25 -4.77 5.68
CA ILE A 67 -4.35 -5.56 4.45
C ILE A 67 -5.66 -6.36 4.51
N ALA A 68 -6.64 -5.97 3.70
CA ALA A 68 -7.91 -6.68 3.61
C ALA A 68 -7.79 -7.93 2.74
N GLU A 69 -7.18 -7.77 1.56
CA GLU A 69 -7.07 -8.82 0.56
C GLU A 69 -5.68 -8.85 -0.08
N LYS A 70 -5.26 -10.04 -0.49
CA LYS A 70 -4.00 -10.30 -1.19
C LYS A 70 -4.30 -10.96 -2.53
N ILE A 71 -3.81 -10.37 -3.63
CA ILE A 71 -4.11 -10.84 -4.99
C ILE A 71 -2.82 -11.01 -5.78
N GLY A 72 -2.74 -12.09 -6.57
CA GLY A 72 -1.59 -12.38 -7.42
C GLY A 72 -0.57 -13.32 -6.81
N ALA A 73 -0.93 -14.11 -5.79
CA ALA A 73 -0.04 -15.14 -5.23
C ALA A 73 0.41 -16.13 -6.31
N GLY A 74 1.72 -16.38 -6.40
CA GLY A 74 2.30 -17.30 -7.38
C GLY A 74 2.44 -16.76 -8.81
N GLU A 75 1.88 -15.59 -9.11
CA GLU A 75 2.03 -14.98 -10.42
C GLU A 75 3.47 -14.49 -10.66
N PRO A 76 3.97 -14.51 -11.91
CA PRO A 76 5.27 -13.94 -12.26
C PRO A 76 5.36 -12.43 -11.94
N ALA A 77 6.58 -11.94 -11.66
CA ALA A 77 6.85 -10.52 -11.64
C ALA A 77 6.45 -9.89 -12.99
N GLY A 78 5.81 -8.72 -12.96
CA GLY A 78 5.32 -8.06 -14.18
C GLY A 78 3.95 -8.55 -14.68
N THR A 79 3.29 -9.49 -14.00
CA THR A 79 1.88 -9.81 -14.27
C THR A 79 1.02 -8.55 -14.14
N VAL A 80 0.20 -8.27 -15.13
CA VAL A 80 -0.63 -7.07 -15.19
C VAL A 80 -2.05 -7.34 -14.71
N PHE A 81 -2.56 -6.48 -13.85
CA PHE A 81 -3.90 -6.58 -13.30
C PHE A 81 -4.80 -5.43 -13.77
N LYS A 82 -6.04 -5.76 -14.08
CA LYS A 82 -7.15 -4.81 -14.25
C LYS A 82 -8.36 -5.33 -13.47
N SER A 83 -8.96 -4.47 -12.66
CA SER A 83 -10.04 -4.88 -11.75
C SER A 83 -9.70 -6.14 -10.95
N ARG A 84 -8.45 -6.26 -10.51
CA ARG A 84 -7.88 -7.37 -9.71
C ARG A 84 -7.83 -8.72 -10.44
N LYS A 85 -7.99 -8.72 -11.75
CA LYS A 85 -7.87 -9.91 -12.62
C LYS A 85 -6.62 -9.79 -13.47
N VAL A 86 -5.94 -10.89 -13.70
CA VAL A 86 -4.80 -10.97 -14.63
C VAL A 86 -5.30 -10.71 -16.06
N ILE A 87 -4.63 -9.78 -16.76
CA ILE A 87 -4.94 -9.44 -18.16
C ILE A 87 -3.75 -9.58 -19.11
N GLY A 88 -2.53 -9.75 -18.59
CA GLY A 88 -1.34 -9.88 -19.40
C GLY A 88 -0.05 -9.74 -18.56
N HIS A 89 1.01 -9.37 -19.25
CA HIS A 89 2.35 -9.21 -18.67
C HIS A 89 3.07 -8.00 -19.26
N THR A 90 3.90 -7.32 -18.47
CA THR A 90 4.64 -6.11 -18.88
C THR A 90 5.63 -6.33 -20.04
N SER A 91 5.98 -7.58 -20.36
CA SER A 91 6.76 -7.92 -21.55
C SER A 91 5.98 -7.77 -22.88
N GLN A 92 4.66 -7.65 -22.80
CA GLN A 92 3.80 -7.40 -23.95
C GLN A 92 3.75 -5.89 -24.22
N PRO A 93 3.96 -5.44 -25.47
CA PRO A 93 4.04 -4.01 -25.80
C PRO A 93 2.85 -3.17 -25.31
N GLU A 94 1.63 -3.73 -25.39
CA GLU A 94 0.40 -3.07 -24.94
C GLU A 94 0.34 -2.85 -23.41
N PHE A 95 1.18 -3.53 -22.63
CA PHE A 95 1.24 -3.44 -21.17
C PHE A 95 2.56 -2.86 -20.65
N ALA A 96 3.41 -2.33 -21.52
CA ALA A 96 4.70 -1.76 -21.13
C ALA A 96 4.59 -0.63 -20.09
N ASP A 97 3.46 0.10 -20.07
CA ASP A 97 3.17 1.20 -19.14
C ASP A 97 2.11 0.83 -18.09
N ALA A 98 1.92 -0.46 -17.82
CA ALA A 98 0.91 -0.94 -16.89
C ALA A 98 1.11 -0.35 -15.48
N LYS A 99 0.01 0.11 -14.87
CA LYS A 99 0.06 0.81 -13.59
C LYS A 99 0.04 -0.13 -12.40
N ILE A 100 -0.65 -1.27 -12.51
CA ILE A 100 -0.82 -2.25 -11.43
C ILE A 100 -0.26 -3.58 -11.87
N THR A 101 0.87 -3.98 -11.27
CA THR A 101 1.59 -5.19 -11.66
C THR A 101 1.98 -6.05 -10.46
N THR A 102 2.39 -7.26 -10.74
CA THR A 102 3.11 -8.19 -9.86
C THR A 102 2.31 -8.74 -8.70
N ARG A 103 1.84 -7.90 -7.78
CA ARG A 103 1.04 -8.25 -6.58
C ARG A 103 0.14 -7.08 -6.20
N ILE A 104 -0.96 -7.39 -5.53
CA ILE A 104 -1.83 -6.39 -4.91
C ILE A 104 -2.05 -6.77 -3.44
N LEU A 105 -1.71 -5.86 -2.53
CA LEU A 105 -2.17 -5.84 -1.15
C LEU A 105 -3.25 -4.74 -1.05
N TRP A 106 -4.52 -5.14 -0.99
CA TRP A 106 -5.63 -4.20 -0.95
C TRP A 106 -5.87 -3.73 0.47
N LEU A 107 -5.82 -2.43 0.69
CA LEU A 107 -5.95 -1.83 2.01
C LEU A 107 -7.40 -1.46 2.30
N GLU A 108 -7.81 -1.63 3.57
CA GLU A 108 -9.00 -0.99 4.12
C GLU A 108 -8.61 -0.05 5.27
N GLY A 109 -9.26 1.12 5.30
CA GLY A 109 -9.12 2.05 6.42
C GLY A 109 -9.82 1.53 7.66
N LEU A 110 -9.29 1.85 8.83
CA LEU A 110 -9.85 1.40 10.11
C LEU A 110 -10.46 2.53 10.93
N GLU A 111 -10.27 3.79 10.53
CA GLU A 111 -10.71 4.97 11.27
C GLU A 111 -12.00 5.54 10.65
N PRO A 112 -13.20 5.31 11.27
CA PRO A 112 -14.47 5.78 10.74
C PRO A 112 -14.50 7.30 10.52
N GLY A 113 -14.97 7.73 9.35
CA GLY A 113 -15.06 9.15 8.98
C GLY A 113 -13.72 9.79 8.61
N PHE A 114 -12.60 9.09 8.77
CA PHE A 114 -11.28 9.56 8.37
C PHE A 114 -10.75 8.83 7.13
N ASN A 115 -10.63 7.51 7.19
CA ASN A 115 -10.23 6.68 6.05
C ASN A 115 -11.15 5.47 5.83
N ARG A 116 -12.27 5.40 6.57
CA ARG A 116 -13.29 4.36 6.48
C ARG A 116 -14.69 4.95 6.37
N GLY A 117 -15.44 4.46 5.39
CA GLY A 117 -16.85 4.82 5.13
C GLY A 117 -17.01 6.06 4.27
N GLY A 118 -18.17 6.19 3.64
CA GLY A 118 -18.56 7.33 2.81
C GLY A 118 -17.55 7.63 1.70
N LYS A 119 -17.25 8.90 1.49
CA LYS A 119 -16.35 9.38 0.43
C LYS A 119 -14.85 9.32 0.81
N VAL A 120 -14.53 8.84 2.01
CA VAL A 120 -13.12 8.73 2.47
C VAL A 120 -12.66 7.28 2.59
N ASP A 121 -13.49 6.33 2.19
CA ASP A 121 -13.22 4.90 2.36
C ASP A 121 -12.07 4.41 1.49
N SER A 122 -10.94 4.06 2.11
CA SER A 122 -9.73 3.61 1.40
C SER A 122 -9.96 2.32 0.61
N HIS A 123 -10.80 1.40 1.10
CA HIS A 123 -11.10 0.16 0.38
C HIS A 123 -11.95 0.44 -0.88
N ALA A 124 -12.99 1.25 -0.75
CA ALA A 124 -13.84 1.66 -1.88
C ALA A 124 -13.07 2.52 -2.90
N ARG A 125 -12.04 3.27 -2.45
CA ARG A 125 -11.12 4.03 -3.30
C ARG A 125 -10.04 3.16 -3.97
N TYR A 126 -10.02 1.84 -3.74
CA TYR A 126 -9.03 0.92 -4.32
C TYR A 126 -7.59 1.30 -3.97
N ILE A 127 -7.34 1.65 -2.72
CA ILE A 127 -5.97 1.94 -2.24
C ILE A 127 -5.22 0.61 -2.06
N TYR A 128 -4.17 0.44 -2.83
CA TYR A 128 -3.33 -0.77 -2.86
C TYR A 128 -1.87 -0.46 -2.51
N ILE A 129 -1.16 -1.47 -2.02
CA ILE A 129 0.29 -1.59 -2.19
C ILE A 129 0.50 -2.57 -3.34
N HIS A 130 1.19 -2.14 -4.42
CA HIS A 130 1.32 -2.95 -5.62
C HIS A 130 2.59 -2.60 -6.42
N GLY A 131 2.94 -3.44 -7.40
CA GLY A 131 4.00 -3.17 -8.36
C GLY A 131 3.56 -2.22 -9.47
N THR A 132 4.52 -1.71 -10.21
CA THR A 132 4.34 -0.84 -11.37
C THR A 132 5.30 -1.25 -12.48
N ALA A 133 4.93 -1.04 -13.75
CA ALA A 133 5.87 -1.23 -14.85
C ALA A 133 7.01 -0.20 -14.81
N ASP A 134 6.76 1.01 -14.30
CA ASP A 134 7.80 2.03 -14.12
C ASP A 134 8.55 1.83 -12.79
N GLN A 135 9.54 0.93 -12.80
CA GLN A 135 10.40 0.66 -11.65
C GLN A 135 11.33 1.85 -11.32
N THR A 136 11.57 2.77 -12.27
CA THR A 136 12.46 3.90 -12.09
C THR A 136 11.85 5.04 -11.29
N ALA A 137 10.53 5.05 -11.16
CA ALA A 137 9.79 6.02 -10.35
C ALA A 137 9.81 5.71 -8.85
N ILE A 138 10.23 4.50 -8.44
CA ILE A 138 10.26 4.10 -7.02
C ILE A 138 11.20 5.02 -6.22
N GLY A 139 10.71 5.50 -5.08
CA GLY A 139 11.38 6.49 -4.23
C GLY A 139 10.99 7.94 -4.51
N LYS A 140 10.04 8.17 -5.43
CA LYS A 140 9.51 9.51 -5.77
C LYS A 140 7.99 9.48 -5.80
N PRO A 141 7.30 10.60 -5.51
CA PRO A 141 5.85 10.69 -5.69
C PRO A 141 5.47 10.45 -7.16
N ALA A 142 4.77 9.36 -7.46
CA ALA A 142 4.48 8.94 -8.83
C ALA A 142 3.07 8.35 -9.04
N SER A 143 2.42 7.88 -7.98
CA SER A 143 1.13 7.20 -8.08
C SER A 143 -0.07 8.14 -8.18
N CYS A 144 -1.25 7.57 -8.25
CA CYS A 144 -2.54 8.25 -8.14
C CYS A 144 -3.30 7.79 -6.88
N GLY A 145 -2.60 7.66 -5.76
CA GLY A 145 -3.17 7.31 -4.45
C GLY A 145 -2.62 6.03 -3.84
N CYS A 146 -2.33 5.02 -4.64
CA CYS A 146 -1.72 3.77 -4.19
C CYS A 146 -0.26 3.93 -3.77
N ILE A 147 0.28 2.89 -3.17
CA ILE A 147 1.69 2.80 -2.77
C ILE A 147 2.37 1.81 -3.72
N HIS A 148 3.36 2.26 -4.48
CA HIS A 148 4.13 1.42 -5.38
C HIS A 148 5.39 0.91 -4.71
N LEU A 149 5.74 -0.34 -4.98
CA LEU A 149 7.01 -0.96 -4.63
C LEU A 149 7.67 -1.56 -5.87
N ALA A 150 8.98 -1.69 -5.81
CA ALA A 150 9.73 -2.47 -6.79
C ALA A 150 9.35 -3.95 -6.68
N ASP A 151 9.30 -4.65 -7.81
CA ASP A 151 8.89 -6.07 -7.87
C ASP A 151 9.75 -6.96 -6.97
N ALA A 152 11.07 -6.71 -6.93
CA ALA A 152 12.02 -7.45 -6.11
C ALA A 152 11.77 -7.31 -4.59
N ASP A 153 11.18 -6.19 -4.16
CA ASP A 153 10.81 -5.95 -2.76
C ASP A 153 9.37 -6.39 -2.47
N LEU A 154 8.46 -6.19 -3.42
CA LEU A 154 7.04 -6.49 -3.24
C LEU A 154 6.76 -7.99 -3.12
N ILE A 155 7.41 -8.83 -3.93
CA ILE A 155 7.15 -10.28 -3.91
C ILE A 155 7.47 -10.89 -2.54
N PRO A 156 8.69 -10.74 -1.98
CA PRO A 156 8.98 -11.29 -0.66
C PRO A 156 8.15 -10.64 0.45
N LEU A 157 7.81 -9.34 0.33
CA LEU A 157 6.91 -8.68 1.27
C LEU A 157 5.52 -9.28 1.23
N PHE A 158 4.96 -9.49 0.04
CA PHE A 158 3.67 -10.13 -0.15
C PHE A 158 3.63 -11.52 0.49
N ASP A 159 4.66 -12.32 0.31
CA ASP A 159 4.72 -13.69 0.84
C ASP A 159 4.85 -13.69 2.38
N LEU A 160 5.57 -12.72 2.95
CA LEU A 160 5.77 -12.57 4.40
C LEU A 160 4.47 -12.16 5.14
N LEU A 161 3.67 -11.27 4.56
CA LEU A 161 2.57 -10.60 5.26
C LEU A 161 1.28 -11.41 5.21
N PRO A 162 0.65 -11.74 6.35
CA PRO A 162 -0.72 -12.25 6.36
C PRO A 162 -1.75 -11.15 6.09
N SER A 163 -2.94 -11.53 5.61
CA SER A 163 -4.10 -10.63 5.64
C SER A 163 -4.39 -10.22 7.09
N GLY A 164 -4.86 -9.00 7.29
CA GLY A 164 -5.06 -8.41 8.61
C GLY A 164 -3.85 -7.65 9.15
N THR A 165 -2.65 -7.77 8.55
CA THR A 165 -1.48 -6.98 8.94
C THR A 165 -1.80 -5.49 8.92
N LEU A 166 -1.47 -4.79 10.01
CA LEU A 166 -1.70 -3.36 10.14
C LEU A 166 -0.71 -2.56 9.28
N VAL A 167 -1.23 -1.47 8.72
CA VAL A 167 -0.49 -0.53 7.90
C VAL A 167 -0.76 0.88 8.42
N TRP A 168 0.28 1.58 8.83
CA TRP A 168 0.22 2.98 9.22
C TRP A 168 0.78 3.86 8.11
N ILE A 169 -0.01 4.81 7.64
CA ILE A 169 0.41 5.76 6.62
C ILE A 169 0.46 7.15 7.26
N SER A 170 1.64 7.75 7.29
CA SER A 170 1.87 9.07 7.88
C SER A 170 2.59 9.99 6.89
N GLU A 171 2.49 11.29 7.16
CA GLU A 171 3.25 12.29 6.40
C GLU A 171 4.73 12.21 6.76
N GLN A 172 5.07 12.13 8.08
CA GLN A 172 6.42 12.08 8.64
C GLN A 172 6.66 10.80 9.43
#